data_54deb40bf6ba56564a8b4784d82de545
#
_entry.id   54deb40bf6ba56564a8b4784d82de545
#
_cell.length_a   1.000
_cell.length_b   1.000
_cell.length_c   1.000
_cell.angle_alpha   90.00
_cell.angle_beta   90.00
_cell.angle_gamma   90.00
#
_symmetry.space_group_name_H-M   'P 1'
#
loop_
_entity.id
_entity.type
_entity.pdbx_description
1 polymer ?
#
loop_
_entity_poly.entity_id
_entity_poly.type
_entity_poly.pdbx_seq_one_letter_code
_entity_poly.pdbx_strand_id
1 'polypeptide(L)'
;IFQVRDTLRATMTVRELRPTRYEKISHEGGKYNRDIITYTYSGGTIKANVHRTKVRNGKTKVTRKNFSTKYEAYDMLSIFYFLRTYDYSSLPKGRSIRRVIFSGSHAEFITIRNLGQQTLKLRSGKKVTALHLRFNFTDDGGKTSSANMDTWISTKAPYVPYQLEGELPVGKVKCYLIDR
;
A
#
# COMPACT_ATOMS: atom_id res chain seq x y z
N ILE A 1 11.93 -8.44 -24.26
CA ILE A 1 12.01 -7.63 -23.01
C ILE A 1 10.59 -7.37 -22.56
N PHE A 2 10.24 -7.83 -21.36
CA PHE A 2 8.92 -7.59 -20.76
C PHE A 2 8.87 -6.15 -20.24
N GLN A 3 8.02 -5.31 -20.82
CA GLN A 3 7.84 -3.93 -20.37
C GLN A 3 6.70 -3.85 -19.37
N VAL A 4 6.96 -3.18 -18.25
CA VAL A 4 5.96 -2.84 -17.23
C VAL A 4 5.89 -1.31 -17.14
N ARG A 5 4.67 -0.77 -17.26
CA ARG A 5 4.38 0.65 -17.02
C ARG A 5 3.15 0.75 -16.14
N ASP A 6 3.38 1.04 -14.88
CA ASP A 6 2.32 1.23 -13.90
C ASP A 6 2.25 2.69 -13.45
N THR A 7 1.04 3.21 -13.38
CA THR A 7 0.76 4.53 -12.79
C THR A 7 -0.23 4.36 -11.67
N LEU A 8 0.13 4.87 -10.50
CA LEU A 8 -0.74 4.90 -9.32
C LEU A 8 -1.00 6.35 -8.92
N ARG A 9 -2.25 6.68 -8.64
CA ARG A 9 -2.66 8.00 -8.15
C ARG A 9 -3.62 7.83 -6.98
N ALA A 10 -3.44 8.61 -5.93
CA ALA A 10 -4.37 8.70 -4.80
C ALA A 10 -4.74 10.16 -4.55
N THR A 11 -6.00 10.39 -4.25
CA THR A 11 -6.53 11.66 -3.76
C THR A 11 -7.06 11.42 -2.35
N MET A 12 -6.72 12.30 -1.42
CA MET A 12 -7.04 12.17 -0.01
C MET A 12 -7.55 13.49 0.56
N THR A 13 -8.32 13.43 1.65
CA THR A 13 -8.64 14.63 2.44
C THR A 13 -7.35 15.20 3.07
N VAL A 14 -7.29 16.52 3.22
CA VAL A 14 -6.07 17.19 3.72
C VAL A 14 -5.85 16.93 5.21
N ARG A 15 -6.93 16.93 6.00
CA ARG A 15 -6.83 16.80 7.46
C ARG A 15 -6.64 15.38 7.94
N GLU A 16 -7.57 14.48 7.53
CA GLU A 16 -7.61 13.11 8.04
C GLU A 16 -6.80 12.14 7.17
N LEU A 17 -6.27 12.60 6.03
CA LEU A 17 -5.57 11.79 5.03
C LEU A 17 -6.38 10.55 4.59
N ARG A 18 -7.72 10.68 4.60
CA ARG A 18 -8.63 9.64 4.15
C ARG A 18 -8.67 9.59 2.63
N PRO A 19 -8.52 8.41 2.00
CA PRO A 19 -8.60 8.29 0.55
C PRO A 19 -10.01 8.66 0.06
N THR A 20 -10.09 9.47 -0.99
CA THR A 20 -11.35 9.80 -1.69
C THR A 20 -11.40 9.14 -3.05
N ARG A 21 -10.24 8.96 -3.69
CA ARG A 21 -10.10 8.30 -4.98
C ARG A 21 -8.72 7.67 -5.11
N TYR A 22 -8.71 6.47 -5.67
CA TYR A 22 -7.48 5.78 -6.08
C TYR A 22 -7.61 5.33 -7.53
N GLU A 23 -6.53 5.41 -8.28
CA GLU A 23 -6.46 4.91 -9.65
C GLU A 23 -5.13 4.17 -9.86
N LYS A 24 -5.23 2.95 -10.38
CA LYS A 24 -4.10 2.18 -10.89
C LYS A 24 -4.29 1.96 -12.39
N ILE A 25 -3.29 2.32 -13.19
CA ILE A 25 -3.21 1.99 -14.61
C ILE A 25 -1.97 1.12 -14.78
N SER A 26 -2.14 -0.06 -15.39
CA SER A 26 -1.07 -1.02 -15.59
C SER A 26 -1.01 -1.45 -17.05
N HIS A 27 0.21 -1.40 -17.62
CA HIS A 27 0.54 -1.91 -18.94
C HIS A 27 1.62 -2.97 -18.79
N GLU A 28 1.28 -4.24 -19.01
CA GLU A 28 2.17 -5.38 -18.84
C GLU A 28 2.04 -6.34 -20.00
N GLY A 29 3.08 -6.48 -20.84
CA GLY A 29 3.12 -7.45 -21.92
C GLY A 29 1.90 -7.40 -22.85
N GLY A 30 1.52 -6.22 -23.32
CA GLY A 30 0.34 -6.02 -24.18
C GLY A 30 -1.02 -6.09 -23.47
N LYS A 31 -1.03 -6.23 -22.15
CA LYS A 31 -2.24 -6.25 -21.31
C LYS A 31 -2.42 -4.87 -20.68
N TYR A 32 -3.66 -4.37 -20.71
CA TYR A 32 -4.04 -3.12 -20.04
C TYR A 32 -5.02 -3.41 -18.91
N ASN A 33 -4.79 -2.80 -17.75
CA ASN A 33 -5.75 -2.76 -16.65
C ASN A 33 -5.87 -1.32 -16.15
N ARG A 34 -7.08 -0.92 -15.82
CA ARG A 34 -7.36 0.33 -15.11
C ARG A 34 -8.34 0.04 -13.99
N ASP A 35 -7.93 0.31 -12.76
CA ASP A 35 -8.77 0.24 -11.58
C ASP A 35 -9.00 1.63 -11.05
N ILE A 36 -10.26 2.01 -10.87
CA ILE A 36 -10.66 3.25 -10.20
C ILE A 36 -11.46 2.84 -8.96
N ILE A 37 -11.06 3.35 -7.80
CA ILE A 37 -11.75 3.17 -6.53
C ILE A 37 -12.18 4.54 -6.03
N THR A 38 -13.47 4.72 -5.75
CA THR A 38 -14.01 5.92 -5.11
C THR A 38 -14.52 5.56 -3.73
N TYR A 39 -14.21 6.40 -2.74
CA TYR A 39 -14.54 6.17 -1.34
C TYR A 39 -15.63 7.12 -0.89
N THR A 40 -16.56 6.61 -0.09
CA THR A 40 -17.56 7.39 0.63
C THR A 40 -17.60 6.99 2.09
N TYR A 41 -17.83 7.96 2.97
CA TYR A 41 -17.79 7.84 4.42
C TYR A 41 -19.15 8.24 4.98
N SER A 42 -19.86 7.33 5.64
CA SER A 42 -21.17 7.61 6.23
C SER A 42 -21.45 6.68 7.40
N GLY A 43 -21.89 7.25 8.55
CA GLY A 43 -22.30 6.48 9.71
C GLY A 43 -21.25 5.48 10.25
N GLY A 44 -19.96 5.87 10.24
CA GLY A 44 -18.86 4.99 10.65
C GLY A 44 -18.54 3.86 9.65
N THR A 45 -19.19 3.85 8.48
CA THR A 45 -18.94 2.87 7.42
C THR A 45 -18.20 3.53 6.27
N ILE A 46 -17.17 2.86 5.78
CA ILE A 46 -16.43 3.22 4.58
C ILE A 46 -16.91 2.32 3.44
N LYS A 47 -17.38 2.94 2.35
CA LYS A 47 -17.76 2.24 1.13
C LYS A 47 -16.74 2.53 0.04
N ALA A 48 -16.33 1.50 -0.69
CA ALA A 48 -15.44 1.61 -1.85
C ALA A 48 -16.15 1.07 -3.09
N ASN A 49 -16.34 1.93 -4.09
CA ASN A 49 -16.92 1.56 -5.39
C ASN A 49 -15.77 1.38 -6.38
N VAL A 50 -15.61 0.18 -6.90
CA VAL A 50 -14.54 -0.20 -7.81
C VAL A 50 -15.06 -0.30 -9.23
N HIS A 51 -14.41 0.41 -10.14
CA HIS A 51 -14.59 0.30 -11.58
C HIS A 51 -13.29 -0.22 -12.19
N ARG A 52 -13.31 -1.46 -12.68
CA ARG A 52 -12.15 -2.12 -13.30
C ARG A 52 -12.38 -2.30 -14.79
N THR A 53 -11.43 -1.85 -15.60
CA THR A 53 -11.36 -2.12 -17.03
C THR A 53 -10.14 -2.98 -17.32
N LYS A 54 -10.32 -4.08 -18.04
CA LYS A 54 -9.25 -4.95 -18.52
C LYS A 54 -9.33 -5.07 -20.04
N VAL A 55 -8.19 -4.93 -20.71
CA VAL A 55 -8.08 -5.20 -22.15
C VAL A 55 -7.07 -6.35 -22.33
N ARG A 56 -7.50 -7.38 -23.07
CA ARG A 56 -6.74 -8.58 -23.40
C ARG A 56 -7.05 -8.97 -24.84
N ASN A 57 -6.06 -9.09 -25.70
CA ASN A 57 -6.24 -9.53 -27.09
C ASN A 57 -7.33 -8.72 -27.81
N GLY A 58 -7.33 -7.39 -27.66
CA GLY A 58 -8.31 -6.49 -28.24
C GLY A 58 -9.72 -6.50 -27.59
N LYS A 59 -9.97 -7.42 -26.66
CA LYS A 59 -11.26 -7.53 -25.97
C LYS A 59 -11.25 -6.73 -24.67
N THR A 60 -12.27 -5.89 -24.47
CA THR A 60 -12.46 -5.09 -23.26
C THR A 60 -13.47 -5.76 -22.33
N LYS A 61 -13.09 -5.90 -21.06
CA LYS A 61 -13.98 -6.36 -19.98
C LYS A 61 -14.05 -5.29 -18.90
N VAL A 62 -15.27 -4.85 -18.58
CA VAL A 62 -15.55 -3.92 -17.48
C VAL A 62 -16.19 -4.70 -16.33
N THR A 63 -15.74 -4.44 -15.12
CA THR A 63 -16.31 -5.02 -13.89
C THR A 63 -16.52 -3.91 -12.86
N ARG A 64 -17.65 -3.94 -12.17
CA ARG A 64 -17.96 -3.06 -11.03
C ARG A 64 -18.11 -3.91 -9.80
N LYS A 65 -17.53 -3.46 -8.68
CA LYS A 65 -17.64 -4.09 -7.37
C LYS A 65 -17.85 -3.01 -6.30
N ASN A 66 -18.55 -3.37 -5.26
CA ASN A 66 -18.76 -2.54 -4.09
C ASN A 66 -18.27 -3.29 -2.87
N PHE A 67 -17.49 -2.63 -2.05
CA PHE A 67 -17.02 -3.11 -0.76
C PHE A 67 -17.48 -2.16 0.34
N SER A 68 -17.64 -2.66 1.53
CA SER A 68 -17.91 -1.85 2.71
C SER A 68 -17.18 -2.42 3.92
N THR A 69 -16.77 -1.53 4.83
CA THR A 69 -16.13 -1.90 6.08
C THR A 69 -16.38 -0.85 7.15
N LYS A 70 -16.36 -1.27 8.42
CA LYS A 70 -16.31 -0.38 9.58
C LYS A 70 -14.87 -0.11 10.07
N TYR A 71 -13.89 -0.81 9.50
CA TYR A 71 -12.48 -0.62 9.83
C TYR A 71 -11.88 0.49 8.96
N GLU A 72 -10.84 1.14 9.45
CA GLU A 72 -10.06 2.08 8.64
C GLU A 72 -9.52 1.39 7.38
N ALA A 73 -9.78 2.00 6.23
CA ALA A 73 -9.49 1.44 4.94
C ALA A 73 -8.70 2.41 4.07
N TYR A 74 -7.78 1.86 3.32
CA TYR A 74 -6.83 2.57 2.48
C TYR A 74 -6.72 1.92 1.10
N ASP A 75 -5.97 2.54 0.22
CA ASP A 75 -5.44 1.95 -1.02
C ASP A 75 -3.92 1.77 -0.90
N MET A 76 -3.29 1.26 -1.96
CA MET A 76 -1.87 0.93 -2.02
C MET A 76 -0.94 2.15 -1.90
N LEU A 77 -1.43 3.39 -2.03
CA LEU A 77 -0.66 4.61 -1.82
C LEU A 77 -1.01 5.29 -0.49
N SER A 78 -2.30 5.42 -0.18
CA SER A 78 -2.75 6.14 1.01
C SER A 78 -2.31 5.48 2.31
N ILE A 79 -2.08 4.15 2.31
CA ILE A 79 -1.51 3.44 3.47
C ILE A 79 -0.13 3.99 3.88
N PHE A 80 0.71 4.41 2.91
CA PHE A 80 2.02 4.99 3.22
C PHE A 80 1.90 6.38 3.84
N TYR A 81 0.88 7.16 3.49
CA TYR A 81 0.60 8.43 4.16
C TYR A 81 0.10 8.22 5.58
N PHE A 82 -0.77 7.22 5.80
CA PHE A 82 -1.15 6.81 7.15
C PHE A 82 0.07 6.45 8.00
N LEU A 83 1.01 5.67 7.47
CA LEU A 83 2.24 5.29 8.19
C LEU A 83 3.11 6.50 8.57
N ARG A 84 3.08 7.59 7.79
CA ARG A 84 3.84 8.82 8.09
C ARG A 84 3.24 9.64 9.23
N THR A 85 2.00 9.39 9.58
CA THR A 85 1.26 10.14 10.62
C THR A 85 0.88 9.27 11.83
N TYR A 86 1.18 7.96 11.76
CA TYR A 86 0.83 7.04 12.82
C TYR A 86 1.69 7.29 14.08
N ASP A 87 1.07 7.21 15.26
CA ASP A 87 1.79 7.30 16.53
C ASP A 87 2.44 5.96 16.88
N TYR A 88 3.73 5.82 16.58
CA TYR A 88 4.50 4.61 16.86
C TYR A 88 4.81 4.40 18.34
N SER A 89 4.55 5.37 19.23
CA SER A 89 4.63 5.15 20.67
C SER A 89 3.60 4.13 21.14
N SER A 90 2.45 4.06 20.44
CA SER A 90 1.39 3.09 20.68
C SER A 90 1.64 1.71 20.05
N LEU A 91 2.71 1.54 19.27
CA LEU A 91 3.05 0.31 18.57
C LEU A 91 4.46 -0.19 18.97
N PRO A 92 4.65 -0.79 20.15
CA PRO A 92 5.94 -1.31 20.59
C PRO A 92 6.50 -2.39 19.66
N LYS A 93 7.80 -2.65 19.74
CA LYS A 93 8.47 -3.74 19.03
C LYS A 93 7.73 -5.07 19.22
N GLY A 94 7.49 -5.80 18.13
CA GLY A 94 6.79 -7.08 18.11
C GLY A 94 5.26 -6.96 18.00
N ARG A 95 4.67 -5.78 18.21
CA ARG A 95 3.24 -5.56 18.06
C ARG A 95 2.87 -5.23 16.61
N SER A 96 1.59 -5.42 16.30
CA SER A 96 1.04 -5.21 14.96
C SER A 96 -0.25 -4.41 15.03
N ILE A 97 -0.50 -3.67 13.95
CA ILE A 97 -1.81 -3.08 13.64
C ILE A 97 -2.35 -3.71 12.36
N ARG A 98 -3.66 -3.71 12.21
CA ARG A 98 -4.35 -4.26 11.04
C ARG A 98 -5.24 -3.20 10.41
N ARG A 99 -5.23 -3.10 9.08
CA ARG A 99 -6.05 -2.17 8.30
C ARG A 99 -6.63 -2.87 7.08
N VAL A 100 -7.69 -2.31 6.52
CA VAL A 100 -8.28 -2.81 5.26
C VAL A 100 -7.62 -2.10 4.09
N ILE A 101 -7.29 -2.87 3.04
CA ILE A 101 -6.80 -2.35 1.76
C ILE A 101 -7.78 -2.76 0.66
N PHE A 102 -8.23 -1.80 -0.13
CA PHE A 102 -8.96 -2.09 -1.36
C PHE A 102 -8.00 -2.09 -2.54
N SER A 103 -7.77 -3.27 -3.11
CA SER A 103 -6.78 -3.52 -4.18
C SER A 103 -7.40 -3.62 -5.58
N GLY A 104 -8.59 -3.06 -5.77
CA GLY A 104 -9.30 -3.05 -7.05
C GLY A 104 -10.11 -4.32 -7.31
N SER A 105 -9.65 -5.52 -7.04
CA SER A 105 -10.45 -6.75 -7.21
C SER A 105 -10.95 -7.35 -5.91
N HIS A 106 -10.29 -7.03 -4.81
CA HIS A 106 -10.50 -7.62 -3.50
C HIS A 106 -10.44 -6.55 -2.41
N ALA A 107 -11.08 -6.83 -1.28
CA ALA A 107 -10.74 -6.24 0.00
C ALA A 107 -9.77 -7.20 0.69
N GLU A 108 -8.66 -6.69 1.14
CA GLU A 108 -7.61 -7.44 1.82
C GLU A 108 -7.30 -6.77 3.15
N PHE A 109 -6.70 -7.51 4.06
CA PHE A 109 -6.17 -6.94 5.30
C PHE A 109 -4.65 -6.80 5.17
N ILE A 110 -4.14 -5.63 5.49
CA ILE A 110 -2.72 -5.42 5.73
C ILE A 110 -2.45 -5.47 7.22
N THR A 111 -1.53 -6.34 7.63
CA THR A 111 -0.97 -6.37 8.98
C THR A 111 0.40 -5.73 8.95
N ILE A 112 0.61 -4.71 9.76
CA ILE A 112 1.85 -3.93 9.84
C ILE A 112 2.47 -4.22 11.20
N ARG A 113 3.62 -4.89 11.21
CA ARG A 113 4.34 -5.28 12.41
C ARG A 113 5.57 -4.41 12.62
N ASN A 114 5.73 -3.88 13.83
CA ASN A 114 6.95 -3.19 14.23
C ASN A 114 8.03 -4.21 14.61
N LEU A 115 9.12 -4.27 13.85
CA LEU A 115 10.28 -5.12 14.11
C LEU A 115 11.36 -4.44 14.96
N GLY A 116 11.15 -3.16 15.30
CA GLY A 116 12.06 -2.37 16.11
C GLY A 116 12.97 -1.48 15.29
N GLN A 117 13.90 -0.82 15.99
CA GLN A 117 14.87 0.05 15.35
C GLN A 117 16.11 -0.73 14.93
N GLN A 118 16.71 -0.33 13.82
CA GLN A 118 17.98 -0.86 13.32
C GLN A 118 18.76 0.20 12.55
N THR A 119 20.07 -0.01 12.41
CA THR A 119 20.91 0.82 11.55
C THR A 119 20.70 0.43 10.11
N LEU A 120 20.32 1.41 9.27
CA LEU A 120 20.19 1.28 7.82
C LEU A 120 21.30 2.10 7.14
N LYS A 121 21.98 1.50 6.15
CA LYS A 121 22.88 2.20 5.25
C LYS A 121 22.12 2.68 4.02
N LEU A 122 22.01 3.97 3.83
CA LEU A 122 21.38 4.61 2.66
C LEU A 122 22.24 4.42 1.41
N ARG A 123 21.67 4.69 0.24
CA ARG A 123 22.43 4.64 -1.03
C ARG A 123 23.59 5.64 -1.07
N SER A 124 23.47 6.78 -0.41
CA SER A 124 24.54 7.77 -0.20
C SER A 124 25.73 7.25 0.63
N GLY A 125 25.61 6.06 1.24
CA GLY A 125 26.59 5.52 2.19
C GLY A 125 26.34 5.94 3.64
N LYS A 126 25.51 6.95 3.89
CA LYS A 126 25.16 7.43 5.23
C LYS A 126 24.45 6.35 6.03
N LYS A 127 24.82 6.19 7.29
CA LYS A 127 24.12 5.31 8.24
C LYS A 127 23.09 6.13 9.01
N VAL A 128 21.87 5.60 9.12
CA VAL A 128 20.76 6.20 9.88
C VAL A 128 20.12 5.15 10.77
N THR A 129 19.57 5.57 11.91
CA THR A 129 18.68 4.70 12.70
C THR A 129 17.28 4.78 12.07
N ALA A 130 16.71 3.64 11.75
CA ALA A 130 15.41 3.52 11.11
C ALA A 130 14.50 2.57 11.90
N LEU A 131 13.21 2.85 11.91
CA LEU A 131 12.18 1.93 12.37
C LEU A 131 11.87 0.95 11.25
N HIS A 132 12.00 -0.34 11.53
CA HIS A 132 11.72 -1.42 10.58
C HIS A 132 10.28 -1.92 10.76
N LEU A 133 9.49 -1.80 9.72
CA LEU A 133 8.11 -2.28 9.66
C LEU A 133 8.00 -3.38 8.61
N ARG A 134 7.25 -4.45 8.93
CA ARG A 134 6.92 -5.52 7.99
C ARG A 134 5.43 -5.52 7.69
N PHE A 135 5.09 -5.65 6.42
CA PHE A 135 3.71 -5.76 5.94
C PHE A 135 3.41 -7.19 5.51
N ASN A 136 2.23 -7.63 5.90
CA ASN A 136 1.65 -8.90 5.46
C ASN A 136 0.25 -8.65 4.94
N PHE A 137 -0.07 -9.17 3.77
CA PHE A 137 -1.41 -9.09 3.18
C PHE A 137 -2.12 -10.42 3.35
N THR A 138 -3.36 -10.37 3.81
CA THR A 138 -4.21 -11.56 3.96
C THR A 138 -5.58 -11.27 3.37
N ASP A 139 -6.22 -12.30 2.83
CA ASP A 139 -7.63 -12.24 2.48
C ASP A 139 -8.52 -12.21 3.74
N ASP A 140 -9.84 -12.16 3.57
CA ASP A 140 -10.80 -12.13 4.67
C ASP A 140 -10.79 -13.44 5.49
N GLY A 141 -10.42 -14.55 4.88
CA GLY A 141 -10.23 -15.85 5.54
C GLY A 141 -8.88 -15.99 6.27
N GLY A 142 -8.01 -14.96 6.25
CA GLY A 142 -6.70 -14.96 6.90
C GLY A 142 -5.60 -15.66 6.11
N LYS A 143 -5.87 -16.13 4.88
CA LYS A 143 -4.86 -16.70 4.00
C LYS A 143 -3.95 -15.60 3.46
N THR A 144 -2.64 -15.81 3.54
CA THR A 144 -1.64 -14.89 2.97
C THR A 144 -1.84 -14.75 1.45
N SER A 145 -2.01 -13.53 0.99
CA SER A 145 -2.28 -13.21 -0.41
C SER A 145 -1.05 -12.70 -1.18
N SER A 146 0.01 -12.33 -0.46
CA SER A 146 1.26 -11.84 -1.06
C SER A 146 2.48 -12.19 -0.21
N ALA A 147 3.67 -12.08 -0.80
CA ALA A 147 4.92 -12.12 -0.07
C ALA A 147 5.05 -10.93 0.91
N ASN A 148 5.92 -11.06 1.89
CA ASN A 148 6.20 -9.99 2.84
C ASN A 148 6.81 -8.77 2.13
N MET A 149 6.46 -7.60 2.63
CA MET A 149 7.10 -6.34 2.27
C MET A 149 7.69 -5.71 3.52
N ASP A 150 8.87 -5.15 3.40
CA ASP A 150 9.56 -4.47 4.49
C ASP A 150 9.75 -2.99 4.15
N THR A 151 9.59 -2.11 5.12
CA THR A 151 9.95 -0.70 4.98
C THR A 151 10.76 -0.22 6.18
N TRP A 152 11.67 0.69 5.91
CA TRP A 152 12.46 1.39 6.93
C TRP A 152 12.13 2.86 6.86
N ILE A 153 11.63 3.39 7.97
CA ILE A 153 11.19 4.78 8.07
C ILE A 153 12.01 5.52 9.13
N SER A 154 12.03 6.84 9.09
CA SER A 154 12.67 7.65 10.15
C SER A 154 12.03 7.36 11.51
N THR A 155 12.80 7.49 12.58
CA THR A 155 12.35 7.23 13.96
C THR A 155 11.54 8.39 14.55
N LYS A 156 11.46 9.53 13.85
CA LYS A 156 10.74 10.74 14.25
C LYS A 156 9.78 11.18 13.14
N ALA A 157 8.66 11.79 13.52
CA ALA A 157 7.74 12.39 12.57
C ALA A 157 8.44 13.44 11.68
N PRO A 158 8.04 13.59 10.44
CA PRO A 158 6.97 12.90 9.70
C PRO A 158 7.41 11.55 9.08
N TYR A 159 7.81 10.60 9.82
CA TYR A 159 8.22 9.21 9.49
C TYR A 159 8.51 8.98 8.00
N VAL A 160 9.63 9.55 7.54
CA VAL A 160 10.02 9.50 6.12
C VAL A 160 10.46 8.09 5.74
N PRO A 161 9.90 7.47 4.70
CA PRO A 161 10.36 6.18 4.21
C PRO A 161 11.75 6.31 3.58
N TYR A 162 12.73 5.58 4.09
CA TYR A 162 14.09 5.52 3.54
C TYR A 162 14.23 4.42 2.49
N GLN A 163 13.55 3.29 2.72
CA GLN A 163 13.63 2.11 1.86
C GLN A 163 12.36 1.29 1.97
N LEU A 164 11.95 0.71 0.84
CA LEU A 164 10.90 -0.30 0.74
C LEU A 164 11.48 -1.50 0.00
N GLU A 165 11.26 -2.70 0.52
CA GLU A 165 11.60 -3.97 -0.13
C GLU A 165 10.36 -4.84 -0.24
N GLY A 166 10.15 -5.44 -1.41
CA GLY A 166 9.12 -6.43 -1.67
C GLY A 166 9.73 -7.69 -2.28
N GLU A 167 9.28 -8.85 -1.83
CA GLU A 167 9.67 -10.13 -2.44
C GLU A 167 8.80 -10.39 -3.68
N LEU A 168 9.45 -10.83 -4.75
CA LEU A 168 8.82 -11.29 -5.98
C LEU A 168 9.19 -12.75 -6.19
N PRO A 169 8.42 -13.52 -6.99
CA PRO A 169 8.80 -14.90 -7.34
C PRO A 169 10.19 -15.03 -7.97
N VAL A 170 10.71 -13.96 -8.54
CA VAL A 170 12.02 -13.89 -9.23
C VAL A 170 12.90 -12.79 -8.63
N GLY A 171 13.08 -12.75 -7.29
CA GLY A 171 13.97 -11.80 -6.63
C GLY A 171 13.26 -10.76 -5.78
N LYS A 172 13.86 -9.58 -5.62
CA LYS A 172 13.34 -8.51 -4.76
C LYS A 172 13.26 -7.19 -5.51
N VAL A 173 12.17 -6.46 -5.30
CA VAL A 173 12.06 -5.04 -5.68
C VAL A 173 12.50 -4.20 -4.49
N LYS A 174 13.33 -3.20 -4.76
CA LYS A 174 13.80 -2.23 -3.76
C LYS A 174 13.53 -0.81 -4.25
N CYS A 175 12.86 -0.02 -3.43
CA CYS A 175 12.68 1.40 -3.64
C CYS A 175 13.47 2.15 -2.57
N TYR A 176 14.13 3.23 -2.95
CA TYR A 176 14.98 4.01 -2.05
C TYR A 176 14.56 5.48 -2.06
N LEU A 177 14.70 6.12 -0.91
CA LEU A 177 14.66 7.58 -0.85
C LEU A 177 15.81 8.14 -1.69
N ILE A 178 15.50 9.09 -2.56
CA ILE A 178 16.50 9.87 -3.27
C ILE A 178 16.86 11.05 -2.38
N ASP A 179 18.07 11.03 -1.81
CA ASP A 179 18.64 12.18 -1.12
C ASP A 179 19.00 13.23 -2.19
N ARG A 180 18.37 14.40 -2.12
CA ARG A 180 18.71 15.57 -2.92
C ARG A 180 19.61 16.50 -2.13
#